data_d1c163ba5def206a34e61660eba7d162
#
_entry.id   d1c163ba5def206a34e61660eba7d162
#
_cell.length_a   1.000
_cell.length_b   1.000
_cell.length_c   1.000
_cell.angle_alpha   90.00
_cell.angle_beta   90.00
_cell.angle_gamma   90.00
#
_symmetry.space_group_name_H-M   'P 1'
#
loop_
_entity.id
_entity.type
_entity.pdbx_description
1 polymer ?
#
loop_
_entity_poly.entity_id
_entity_poly.type
_entity_poly.pdbx_seq_one_letter_code
_entity_poly.pdbx_strand_id
1 'polypeptide(L)'
;MSYAYLFKYIIIGDTGVGKSCLLLQFTDKRFQPVHDLTIGVEFGARMITIDSKQIKLQIWDTAGQEAFRSITRSYYRGAAGALLVYDITRRETFNHLTTWLEDARQHSQRKKEGEAFAREHGLVFMETSAKTAANVEEAFINTAKEIYEKIQEGVFDINNEANGIKIGPQHSPTSPGGLAGTGGQGSAQGGGCC
;
A
#
# COMPACT_ATOMS: atom_id res chain seq x y z
N MET A 1 8.71 -12.10 11.25
CA MET A 1 7.54 -12.63 10.54
C MET A 1 7.83 -12.55 9.06
N SER A 2 7.66 -13.67 8.34
CA SER A 2 7.88 -13.76 6.90
C SER A 2 6.59 -13.35 6.16
N TYR A 3 6.70 -12.67 5.03
CA TYR A 3 5.57 -12.28 4.17
C TYR A 3 5.88 -12.59 2.71
N ALA A 4 4.85 -12.81 1.89
CA ALA A 4 4.99 -13.04 0.47
C ALA A 4 5.14 -11.72 -0.30
N TYR A 5 4.34 -10.72 0.07
CA TYR A 5 4.37 -9.39 -0.53
C TYR A 5 4.28 -8.30 0.52
N LEU A 6 4.83 -7.14 0.19
CA LEU A 6 4.63 -5.89 0.89
C LEU A 6 3.98 -4.89 -0.07
N PHE A 7 2.84 -4.33 0.34
CA PHE A 7 2.14 -3.28 -0.42
C PHE A 7 2.22 -1.96 0.32
N LYS A 8 2.68 -0.93 -0.37
CA LYS A 8 2.71 0.42 0.16
C LYS A 8 1.42 1.16 -0.20
N TYR A 9 0.72 1.65 0.81
CA TYR A 9 -0.51 2.43 0.69
C TYR A 9 -0.31 3.87 1.12
N ILE A 10 -1.13 4.76 0.58
CA ILE A 10 -1.30 6.12 1.09
C ILE A 10 -2.78 6.39 1.39
N ILE A 11 -3.05 7.21 2.40
CA ILE A 11 -4.39 7.74 2.68
C ILE A 11 -4.36 9.23 2.41
N ILE A 12 -5.25 9.70 1.54
CA ILE A 12 -5.32 11.10 1.08
C ILE A 12 -6.75 11.64 1.23
N GLY A 13 -6.87 12.95 1.32
CA GLY A 13 -8.14 13.65 1.53
C GLY A 13 -7.98 14.86 2.43
N ASP A 14 -9.03 15.65 2.59
CA ASP A 14 -9.02 16.89 3.36
C ASP A 14 -8.69 16.68 4.84
N THR A 15 -8.33 17.76 5.50
CA THR A 15 -8.13 17.79 6.95
C THR A 15 -9.42 17.46 7.68
N GLY A 16 -9.31 16.64 8.72
CA GLY A 16 -10.42 16.30 9.61
C GLY A 16 -11.48 15.38 8.99
N VAL A 17 -11.22 14.72 7.85
CA VAL A 17 -12.13 13.70 7.28
C VAL A 17 -12.01 12.33 7.97
N GLY A 18 -11.07 12.16 8.90
CA GLY A 18 -10.91 10.95 9.69
C GLY A 18 -9.88 9.95 9.15
N LYS A 19 -8.93 10.36 8.31
CA LYS A 19 -7.87 9.49 7.76
C LYS A 19 -7.09 8.76 8.85
N SER A 20 -6.56 9.49 9.82
CA SER A 20 -5.80 8.93 10.95
C SER A 20 -6.66 8.04 11.84
N CYS A 21 -7.94 8.39 12.01
CA CYS A 21 -8.88 7.54 12.74
C CYS A 21 -9.14 6.20 12.03
N LEU A 22 -9.22 6.21 10.69
CA LEU A 22 -9.34 4.98 9.89
C LEU A 22 -8.09 4.12 10.01
N LEU A 23 -6.91 4.73 9.92
CA LEU A 23 -5.64 4.02 10.10
C LEU A 23 -5.57 3.37 11.49
N LEU A 24 -5.81 4.13 12.55
CA LEU A 24 -5.78 3.66 13.93
C LEU A 24 -6.79 2.53 14.18
N GLN A 25 -8.00 2.66 13.63
CA GLN A 25 -9.01 1.60 13.71
C GLN A 25 -8.56 0.34 12.98
N PHE A 26 -7.95 0.47 11.82
CA PHE A 26 -7.45 -0.68 11.06
C PHE A 26 -6.27 -1.36 11.75
N THR A 27 -5.26 -0.62 12.20
CA THR A 27 -4.03 -1.18 12.77
C THR A 27 -4.21 -1.67 14.21
N ASP A 28 -4.86 -0.88 15.05
CA ASP A 28 -4.91 -1.07 16.50
C ASP A 28 -6.29 -1.45 17.04
N LYS A 29 -7.32 -1.47 16.19
CA LYS A 29 -8.73 -1.70 16.59
C LYS A 29 -9.21 -0.69 17.63
N ARG A 30 -8.75 0.55 17.53
CA ARG A 30 -9.08 1.66 18.46
C ARG A 30 -9.66 2.85 17.69
N PHE A 31 -10.57 3.55 18.36
CA PHE A 31 -11.07 4.84 17.93
C PHE A 31 -10.69 5.90 18.99
N GLN A 32 -10.08 6.98 18.54
CA GLN A 32 -9.73 8.13 19.37
C GLN A 32 -10.57 9.33 18.95
N PRO A 33 -11.54 9.77 19.76
CA PRO A 33 -12.46 10.85 19.37
C PRO A 33 -11.80 12.22 19.28
N VAL A 34 -10.71 12.42 20.01
CA VAL A 34 -9.87 13.62 19.92
C VAL A 34 -8.54 13.21 19.31
N HIS A 35 -8.31 13.63 18.08
CA HIS A 35 -7.08 13.35 17.35
C HIS A 35 -6.44 14.69 16.99
N ASP A 36 -5.16 14.83 17.32
CA ASP A 36 -4.39 16.00 16.88
C ASP A 36 -4.28 16.02 15.35
N LEU A 37 -4.13 17.21 14.80
CA LEU A 37 -3.94 17.34 13.35
C LEU A 37 -2.63 16.67 12.95
N THR A 38 -2.70 15.80 11.95
CA THR A 38 -1.51 15.15 11.38
C THR A 38 -0.56 16.22 10.82
N ILE A 39 0.65 16.26 11.32
CA ILE A 39 1.72 17.14 10.84
C ILE A 39 2.64 16.29 9.96
N GLY A 40 2.55 16.47 8.64
CA GLY A 40 3.34 15.69 7.69
C GLY A 40 2.73 14.34 7.35
N VAL A 41 3.33 13.25 7.78
CA VAL A 41 2.90 11.89 7.45
C VAL A 41 3.06 10.98 8.67
N GLU A 42 2.01 10.20 8.98
CA GLU A 42 2.05 9.14 9.97
C GLU A 42 2.13 7.76 9.30
N PHE A 43 2.65 6.78 10.00
CA PHE A 43 2.89 5.44 9.48
C PHE A 43 2.17 4.37 10.28
N GLY A 44 1.51 3.46 9.59
CA GLY A 44 0.95 2.24 10.17
C GLY A 44 1.32 1.00 9.36
N ALA A 45 1.34 -0.15 10.01
CA ALA A 45 1.58 -1.42 9.33
C ALA A 45 0.72 -2.52 9.92
N ARG A 46 0.22 -3.41 9.04
CA ARG A 46 -0.55 -4.60 9.45
C ARG A 46 -0.29 -5.75 8.50
N MET A 47 -0.25 -6.97 9.05
CA MET A 47 -0.24 -8.21 8.27
C MET A 47 -1.67 -8.66 8.00
N ILE A 48 -1.93 -9.03 6.75
CA ILE A 48 -3.19 -9.64 6.31
C ILE A 48 -2.92 -10.93 5.56
N THR A 49 -3.94 -11.76 5.40
CA THR A 49 -3.85 -13.01 4.62
C THR A 49 -4.80 -12.95 3.43
N ILE A 50 -4.28 -13.18 2.24
CA ILE A 50 -5.05 -13.33 0.99
C ILE A 50 -4.57 -14.64 0.34
N ASP A 51 -5.50 -15.55 0.03
CA ASP A 51 -5.21 -16.86 -0.58
C ASP A 51 -4.04 -17.61 0.10
N SER A 52 -4.12 -17.68 1.43
CA SER A 52 -3.10 -18.30 2.29
C SER A 52 -1.71 -17.66 2.25
N LYS A 53 -1.55 -16.51 1.59
CA LYS A 53 -0.30 -15.75 1.57
C LYS A 53 -0.35 -14.58 2.55
N GLN A 54 0.74 -14.42 3.29
CA GLN A 54 0.90 -13.27 4.19
C GLN A 54 1.31 -12.04 3.38
N ILE A 55 0.56 -10.97 3.52
CA ILE A 55 0.82 -9.69 2.87
C ILE A 55 1.01 -8.62 3.94
N LYS A 56 2.13 -7.92 3.89
CA LYS A 56 2.40 -6.78 4.78
C LYS A 56 1.89 -5.51 4.12
N LEU A 57 0.92 -4.85 4.74
CA LEU A 57 0.49 -3.51 4.35
C LEU A 57 1.34 -2.48 5.09
N GLN A 58 1.93 -1.54 4.36
CA GLN A 58 2.55 -0.33 4.87
C GLN A 58 1.69 0.85 4.47
N ILE A 59 1.14 1.54 5.46
CA ILE A 59 0.12 2.56 5.24
C ILE A 59 0.68 3.90 5.71
N TRP A 60 0.68 4.87 4.82
CA TRP A 60 1.10 6.24 5.08
C TRP A 60 -0.13 7.14 5.15
N ASP A 61 -0.45 7.62 6.36
CA ASP A 61 -1.48 8.63 6.58
C ASP A 61 -0.90 10.00 6.34
N THR A 62 -1.50 10.77 5.45
CA THR A 62 -0.98 12.06 5.01
C THR A 62 -1.77 13.22 5.59
N ALA A 63 -1.06 14.32 5.89
CA ALA A 63 -1.71 15.57 6.28
C ALA A 63 -2.62 16.09 5.17
N GLY A 64 -3.86 16.47 5.53
CA GLY A 64 -4.83 17.05 4.60
C GLY A 64 -4.66 18.54 4.34
N GLN A 65 -3.69 19.21 4.95
CA GLN A 65 -3.46 20.64 4.79
C GLN A 65 -2.61 20.92 3.54
N GLU A 66 -2.95 21.96 2.81
CA GLU A 66 -2.21 22.40 1.62
C GLU A 66 -0.74 22.74 1.92
N ALA A 67 -0.45 23.26 3.10
CA ALA A 67 0.92 23.58 3.53
C ALA A 67 1.86 22.35 3.51
N PHE A 68 1.33 21.14 3.65
CA PHE A 68 2.11 19.91 3.66
C PHE A 68 2.06 19.12 2.34
N ARG A 69 1.42 19.67 1.29
CA ARG A 69 1.30 18.98 -0.01
C ARG A 69 2.65 18.58 -0.63
N SER A 70 3.66 19.41 -0.50
CA SER A 70 5.01 19.09 -1.02
C SER A 70 5.60 17.86 -0.35
N ILE A 71 5.40 17.70 0.95
CA ILE A 71 5.85 16.53 1.72
C ILE A 71 5.00 15.32 1.32
N THR A 72 3.68 15.47 1.29
CA THR A 72 2.73 14.42 0.93
C THR A 72 3.00 13.85 -0.46
N ARG A 73 3.32 14.70 -1.43
CA ARG A 73 3.63 14.30 -2.82
C ARG A 73 4.80 13.33 -2.93
N SER A 74 5.79 13.45 -2.06
CA SER A 74 6.93 12.52 -2.05
C SER A 74 6.52 11.07 -1.74
N TYR A 75 5.40 10.89 -1.03
CA TYR A 75 4.87 9.58 -0.65
C TYR A 75 3.92 8.97 -1.70
N TYR A 76 3.39 9.77 -2.64
CA TYR A 76 2.61 9.24 -3.77
C TYR A 76 3.44 8.34 -4.66
N ARG A 77 4.71 8.67 -4.79
CA ARG A 77 5.64 7.90 -5.59
C ARG A 77 5.87 6.53 -4.95
N GLY A 78 5.63 5.48 -5.71
CA GLY A 78 5.80 4.11 -5.24
C GLY A 78 4.72 3.67 -4.24
N ALA A 79 3.51 4.21 -4.32
CA ALA A 79 2.35 3.63 -3.67
C ALA A 79 1.66 2.64 -4.62
N ALA A 80 1.39 1.43 -4.11
CA ALA A 80 0.65 0.40 -4.84
C ALA A 80 -0.86 0.68 -4.83
N GLY A 81 -1.35 1.35 -3.78
CA GLY A 81 -2.74 1.74 -3.63
C GLY A 81 -2.91 3.06 -2.88
N ALA A 82 -4.03 3.74 -3.11
CA ALA A 82 -4.41 4.95 -2.42
C ALA A 82 -5.85 4.85 -1.92
N LEU A 83 -6.08 5.20 -0.65
CA LEU A 83 -7.41 5.41 -0.10
C LEU A 83 -7.71 6.90 -0.16
N LEU A 84 -8.75 7.26 -0.91
CA LEU A 84 -9.22 8.62 -1.06
C LEU A 84 -10.43 8.82 -0.13
N VAL A 85 -10.25 9.63 0.92
CA VAL A 85 -11.20 9.75 2.02
C VAL A 85 -11.88 11.12 2.00
N TYR A 86 -13.21 11.13 2.13
CA TYR A 86 -14.01 12.33 2.34
C TYR A 86 -15.01 12.12 3.47
N ASP A 87 -15.55 13.21 4.02
CA ASP A 87 -16.55 13.20 5.07
C ASP A 87 -17.93 13.37 4.46
N ILE A 88 -18.79 12.36 4.59
CA ILE A 88 -20.15 12.35 4.02
C ILE A 88 -21.03 13.48 4.56
N THR A 89 -20.70 14.07 5.71
CA THR A 89 -21.43 15.19 6.33
C THR A 89 -20.95 16.55 5.82
N ARG A 90 -19.80 16.61 5.13
CA ARG A 90 -19.20 17.84 4.62
C ARG A 90 -19.06 17.82 3.11
N ARG A 91 -20.03 18.41 2.41
CA ARG A 91 -20.10 18.41 0.94
C ARG A 91 -18.84 18.95 0.27
N GLU A 92 -18.16 19.91 0.87
CA GLU A 92 -16.93 20.50 0.35
C GLU A 92 -15.81 19.46 0.22
N THR A 93 -15.70 18.53 1.17
CA THR A 93 -14.67 17.47 1.12
C THR A 93 -14.90 16.50 -0.04
N PHE A 94 -16.15 16.26 -0.42
CA PHE A 94 -16.50 15.53 -1.63
C PHE A 94 -16.09 16.29 -2.89
N ASN A 95 -16.36 17.60 -2.95
CA ASN A 95 -16.01 18.42 -4.11
C ASN A 95 -14.47 18.48 -4.33
N HIS A 96 -13.68 18.32 -3.27
CA HIS A 96 -12.21 18.30 -3.35
C HIS A 96 -11.62 16.96 -3.81
N LEU A 97 -12.43 15.88 -3.91
CA LEU A 97 -11.94 14.56 -4.31
C LEU A 97 -11.22 14.57 -5.66
N THR A 98 -11.76 15.33 -6.64
CA THR A 98 -11.13 15.46 -7.96
C THR A 98 -9.71 16.02 -7.84
N THR A 99 -9.53 17.06 -7.04
CA THR A 99 -8.22 17.70 -6.83
C THR A 99 -7.22 16.72 -6.19
N TRP A 100 -7.66 15.97 -5.16
CA TRP A 100 -6.82 14.95 -4.52
C TRP A 100 -6.45 13.81 -5.47
N LEU A 101 -7.40 13.37 -6.28
CA LEU A 101 -7.18 12.31 -7.26
C LEU A 101 -6.20 12.74 -8.36
N GLU A 102 -6.35 13.95 -8.88
CA GLU A 102 -5.45 14.54 -9.87
C GLU A 102 -4.04 14.68 -9.32
N ASP A 103 -3.92 15.17 -8.09
CA ASP A 103 -2.63 15.30 -7.40
C ASP A 103 -1.93 13.94 -7.24
N ALA A 104 -2.68 12.91 -6.80
CA ALA A 104 -2.18 11.55 -6.70
C ALA A 104 -1.76 10.97 -8.07
N ARG A 105 -2.54 11.21 -9.12
CA ARG A 105 -2.24 10.73 -10.49
C ARG A 105 -1.02 11.39 -11.10
N GLN A 106 -0.84 12.69 -10.91
CA GLN A 106 0.30 13.44 -11.44
C GLN A 106 1.62 12.99 -10.82
N HIS A 107 1.59 12.52 -9.57
CA HIS A 107 2.76 12.16 -8.79
C HIS A 107 2.97 10.65 -8.65
N SER A 108 1.99 9.83 -9.03
CA SER A 108 2.16 8.39 -9.17
C SER A 108 2.72 8.08 -10.56
N GLN A 109 3.62 7.12 -10.66
CA GLN A 109 4.24 6.73 -11.96
C GLN A 109 3.26 6.04 -12.92
N ARG A 110 2.00 5.90 -12.57
CA ARG A 110 0.96 5.31 -13.41
C ARG A 110 0.25 6.38 -14.22
N LYS A 111 0.75 6.66 -15.41
CA LYS A 111 -0.05 7.21 -16.49
C LYS A 111 -0.91 6.07 -17.06
N LYS A 112 -2.13 5.97 -16.68
CA LYS A 112 -3.19 5.47 -17.57
C LYS A 112 -4.51 6.11 -17.19
N GLU A 113 -5.14 6.65 -18.21
CA GLU A 113 -6.35 7.39 -18.37
C GLU A 113 -7.46 6.97 -17.41
N GLY A 114 -7.97 7.96 -16.64
CA GLY A 114 -8.96 7.74 -15.65
C GLY A 114 -10.32 7.46 -16.26
N GLU A 115 -10.80 6.30 -16.04
CA GLU A 115 -12.18 5.95 -16.30
C GLU A 115 -13.05 6.38 -15.10
N ALA A 116 -14.12 6.96 -15.43
CA ALA A 116 -15.20 7.63 -14.73
C ALA A 116 -15.35 7.44 -13.20
N PHE A 117 -15.57 8.54 -12.43
CA PHE A 117 -15.50 8.65 -10.96
C PHE A 117 -16.17 7.50 -10.20
N ALA A 118 -15.46 6.80 -9.37
CA ALA A 118 -15.56 5.46 -8.87
C ALA A 118 -15.75 4.43 -10.00
N ARG A 119 -16.73 4.52 -10.83
CA ARG A 119 -16.88 3.72 -12.03
C ARG A 119 -16.15 4.32 -13.23
N GLU A 120 -16.06 5.64 -13.31
CA GLU A 120 -15.27 6.43 -14.23
C GLU A 120 -13.80 6.49 -13.87
N HIS A 121 -13.39 6.12 -12.64
CA HIS A 121 -12.00 6.20 -12.19
C HIS A 121 -11.43 4.85 -11.73
N GLY A 122 -12.19 3.75 -11.93
CA GLY A 122 -11.78 2.42 -11.49
C GLY A 122 -11.52 2.39 -9.97
N LEU A 123 -12.32 3.14 -9.20
CA LEU A 123 -12.22 3.19 -7.75
C LEU A 123 -13.34 2.36 -7.12
N VAL A 124 -13.03 1.66 -6.05
CA VAL A 124 -14.04 1.03 -5.20
C VAL A 124 -14.60 2.08 -4.25
N PHE A 125 -15.92 2.29 -4.28
CA PHE A 125 -16.60 3.14 -3.31
C PHE A 125 -17.02 2.34 -2.08
N MET A 126 -16.76 2.88 -0.89
CA MET A 126 -17.18 2.27 0.36
C MET A 126 -17.46 3.34 1.42
N GLU A 127 -18.59 3.21 2.11
CA GLU A 127 -18.86 3.97 3.33
C GLU A 127 -18.24 3.27 4.53
N THR A 128 -17.48 4.01 5.33
CA THR A 128 -16.78 3.48 6.49
C THR A 128 -17.02 4.31 7.74
N SER A 129 -16.90 3.71 8.91
CA SER A 129 -16.94 4.43 10.17
C SER A 129 -15.83 3.96 11.11
N ALA A 130 -14.85 4.83 11.35
CA ALA A 130 -13.80 4.56 12.32
C ALA A 130 -14.34 4.39 13.75
N LYS A 131 -15.43 5.08 14.09
CA LYS A 131 -16.07 5.03 15.41
C LYS A 131 -16.70 3.66 15.69
N THR A 132 -17.44 3.11 14.72
CA THR A 132 -18.15 1.81 14.85
C THR A 132 -17.35 0.65 14.27
N ALA A 133 -16.19 0.91 13.67
CA ALA A 133 -15.37 -0.02 12.89
C ALA A 133 -16.06 -0.55 11.61
N ALA A 134 -17.25 -0.04 11.25
CA ALA A 134 -17.98 -0.51 10.08
C ALA A 134 -17.17 -0.33 8.79
N ASN A 135 -17.00 -1.42 8.03
CA ASN A 135 -16.34 -1.51 6.73
C ASN A 135 -14.88 -0.98 6.68
N VAL A 136 -14.25 -0.69 7.82
CA VAL A 136 -12.87 -0.19 7.84
C VAL A 136 -11.90 -1.28 7.39
N GLU A 137 -12.05 -2.48 7.91
CA GLU A 137 -11.20 -3.63 7.53
C GLU A 137 -11.37 -3.97 6.05
N GLU A 138 -12.61 -4.01 5.57
CA GLU A 138 -12.94 -4.30 4.17
C GLU A 138 -12.33 -3.29 3.20
N ALA A 139 -12.31 -2.00 3.53
CA ALA A 139 -11.73 -0.97 2.68
C ALA A 139 -10.24 -1.22 2.40
N PHE A 140 -9.48 -1.56 3.43
CA PHE A 140 -8.05 -1.86 3.27
C PHE A 140 -7.82 -3.22 2.61
N ILE A 141 -8.57 -4.25 2.99
CA ILE A 141 -8.41 -5.61 2.47
C ILE A 141 -8.85 -5.70 1.00
N ASN A 142 -9.97 -5.08 0.61
CA ASN A 142 -10.42 -5.11 -0.78
C ASN A 142 -9.43 -4.42 -1.73
N THR A 143 -8.84 -3.30 -1.30
CA THR A 143 -7.75 -2.67 -2.06
C THR A 143 -6.55 -3.61 -2.21
N ALA A 144 -6.20 -4.38 -1.16
CA ALA A 144 -5.13 -5.37 -1.24
C ALA A 144 -5.46 -6.54 -2.16
N LYS A 145 -6.70 -7.02 -2.15
CA LYS A 145 -7.17 -8.08 -3.06
C LYS A 145 -7.07 -7.65 -4.51
N GLU A 146 -7.53 -6.45 -4.85
CA GLU A 146 -7.41 -5.93 -6.23
C GLU A 146 -5.95 -5.82 -6.69
N ILE A 147 -5.05 -5.37 -5.82
CA ILE A 147 -3.62 -5.33 -6.15
C ILE A 147 -3.10 -6.75 -6.37
N TYR A 148 -3.47 -7.68 -5.49
CA TYR A 148 -3.06 -9.08 -5.58
C TYR A 148 -3.56 -9.75 -6.86
N GLU A 149 -4.84 -9.56 -7.24
CA GLU A 149 -5.42 -10.05 -8.49
C GLU A 149 -4.66 -9.50 -9.71
N LYS A 150 -4.39 -8.21 -9.74
CA LYS A 150 -3.59 -7.58 -10.82
C LYS A 150 -2.15 -8.09 -10.90
N ILE A 151 -1.57 -8.54 -9.78
CA ILE A 151 -0.28 -9.25 -9.77
C ILE A 151 -0.43 -10.61 -10.45
N GLN A 152 -1.48 -11.38 -10.12
CA GLN A 152 -1.72 -12.69 -10.72
C GLN A 152 -2.00 -12.60 -12.22
N GLU A 153 -2.68 -11.55 -12.66
CA GLU A 153 -2.95 -11.24 -14.07
C GLU A 153 -1.72 -10.72 -14.84
N GLY A 154 -0.59 -10.49 -14.15
CA GLY A 154 0.62 -9.96 -14.77
C GLY A 154 0.55 -8.48 -15.16
N VAL A 155 -0.47 -7.76 -14.69
CA VAL A 155 -0.64 -6.31 -14.94
C VAL A 155 0.43 -5.49 -14.20
N PHE A 156 0.89 -5.99 -13.04
CA PHE A 156 1.96 -5.37 -12.26
C PHE A 156 3.29 -6.10 -12.49
N ASP A 157 4.29 -5.36 -12.92
CA ASP A 157 5.67 -5.82 -12.85
C ASP A 157 6.15 -5.79 -11.40
N ILE A 158 6.17 -6.97 -10.77
CA ILE A 158 6.57 -7.16 -9.37
C ILE A 158 8.09 -6.93 -9.14
N ASN A 159 8.90 -6.90 -10.20
CA ASN A 159 10.33 -6.62 -10.11
C ASN A 159 10.60 -5.11 -10.07
N ASN A 160 9.60 -4.29 -10.41
CA ASN A 160 9.71 -2.84 -10.36
C ASN A 160 9.18 -2.31 -9.01
N GLU A 161 10.08 -2.07 -8.06
CA GLU A 161 9.74 -1.52 -6.73
C GLU A 161 9.05 -0.14 -6.78
N ALA A 162 9.16 0.57 -7.90
CA ALA A 162 8.47 1.85 -8.10
C ALA A 162 6.94 1.70 -8.10
N ASN A 163 6.42 0.48 -8.29
CA ASN A 163 5.00 0.17 -8.17
C ASN A 163 4.51 0.06 -6.71
N GLY A 164 5.38 0.24 -5.71
CA GLY A 164 5.02 0.13 -4.29
C GLY A 164 4.75 -1.29 -3.82
N ILE A 165 5.18 -2.28 -4.60
CA ILE A 165 5.07 -3.71 -4.30
C ILE A 165 6.48 -4.22 -4.10
N LYS A 166 6.71 -4.94 -2.99
CA LYS A 166 7.97 -5.65 -2.75
C LYS A 166 7.70 -7.13 -2.54
N ILE A 167 8.54 -7.97 -3.14
CA ILE A 167 8.53 -9.40 -2.92
C ILE A 167 9.17 -9.69 -1.57
N GLY A 168 8.49 -10.48 -0.75
CA GLY A 168 9.00 -10.89 0.55
C GLY A 168 9.79 -12.18 0.49
N PRO A 169 10.44 -12.57 1.58
CA PRO A 169 11.30 -13.76 1.65
C PRO A 169 10.56 -15.09 1.42
N GLN A 170 9.23 -15.11 1.50
CA GLN A 170 8.42 -16.30 1.17
C GLN A 170 8.26 -16.54 -0.34
N HIS A 171 8.68 -15.63 -1.17
CA HIS A 171 8.50 -15.69 -2.63
C HIS A 171 9.84 -15.73 -3.38
N SER A 172 10.94 -16.09 -2.73
CA SER A 172 12.18 -16.36 -3.45
C SER A 172 11.92 -17.52 -4.42
N PRO A 173 12.11 -17.33 -5.74
CA PRO A 173 11.98 -18.43 -6.68
C PRO A 173 13.00 -19.48 -6.30
N THR A 174 12.54 -20.67 -5.89
CA THR A 174 13.35 -21.87 -5.86
C THR A 174 13.84 -22.10 -7.28
N SER A 175 15.13 -21.88 -7.53
CA SER A 175 15.75 -22.21 -8.80
C SER A 175 15.49 -23.68 -9.11
N PRO A 176 14.95 -24.03 -10.29
CA PRO A 176 14.79 -25.42 -10.65
C PRO A 176 16.17 -26.02 -10.93
N GLY A 177 16.55 -26.98 -10.10
CA GLY A 177 17.41 -28.07 -10.46
C GLY A 177 18.78 -27.76 -11.06
N GLY A 178 19.80 -27.62 -10.23
CA GLY A 178 21.14 -27.94 -10.59
C GLY A 178 21.29 -29.47 -10.65
N LEU A 179 21.46 -30.00 -11.84
CA LEU A 179 21.75 -31.43 -12.10
C LEU A 179 22.95 -31.87 -11.29
N ALA A 180 22.79 -32.99 -10.66
CA ALA A 180 23.89 -33.80 -10.08
C ALA A 180 24.90 -34.14 -11.15
N GLY A 181 26.10 -33.64 -11.01
CA GLY A 181 27.30 -34.08 -11.75
C GLY A 181 28.18 -34.84 -10.81
N THR A 182 28.29 -36.13 -11.06
CA THR A 182 29.12 -37.12 -10.40
C THR A 182 30.62 -36.91 -10.68
N GLY A 183 31.44 -37.11 -9.65
CA GLY A 183 32.72 -37.79 -9.78
C GLY A 183 33.97 -36.93 -9.99
N GLY A 184 34.92 -37.07 -9.12
CA GLY A 184 36.30 -36.68 -9.32
C GLY A 184 37.10 -36.51 -8.03
N GLN A 185 37.67 -37.59 -7.54
CA GLN A 185 38.69 -37.59 -6.50
C GLN A 185 39.96 -36.86 -7.00
N GLY A 186 40.65 -36.18 -6.13
CA GLY A 186 41.97 -35.64 -6.39
C GLY A 186 42.57 -34.93 -5.19
N SER A 187 43.52 -35.57 -4.61
CA SER A 187 44.27 -35.33 -3.38
C SER A 187 45.17 -34.09 -3.38
N ALA A 188 45.37 -33.58 -2.15
CA ALA A 188 46.62 -33.21 -1.49
C ALA A 188 47.34 -31.89 -1.68
N GLN A 189 47.69 -31.31 -0.51
CA GLN A 189 48.86 -30.46 -0.18
C GLN A 189 48.84 -29.02 -0.68
N GLY A 190 49.06 -28.00 0.11
CA GLY A 190 49.82 -27.76 1.31
C GLY A 190 50.42 -26.35 1.24
N GLY A 191 50.55 -25.72 2.39
CA GLY A 191 51.46 -24.58 2.57
C GLY A 191 50.89 -23.20 2.19
N GLY A 192 50.80 -22.28 3.09
CA GLY A 192 51.70 -21.61 3.95
C GLY A 192 51.63 -20.11 3.75
N CYS A 193 51.39 -19.43 4.83
CA CYS A 193 51.71 -18.04 5.20
C CYS A 193 52.18 -17.03 4.13
N CYS A 194 51.55 -15.92 4.07
CA CYS A 194 51.96 -14.61 4.63
C CYS A 194 50.74 -13.69 4.64
#